data_bca7872854c3be8050e069b08528fa4a
#
_entry.id   bca7872854c3be8050e069b08528fa4a
#
_cell.length_a   1.000
_cell.length_b   1.000
_cell.length_c   1.000
_cell.angle_alpha   90.00
_cell.angle_beta   90.00
_cell.angle_gamma   90.00
#
_symmetry.space_group_name_H-M   'P 1'
#
loop_
_entity.id
_entity.type
_entity.pdbx_description
1 polymer ?
#
loop_
_entity_poly.entity_id
_entity_poly.type
_entity_poly.pdbx_seq_one_letter_code
_entity_poly.pdbx_strand_id
1 'polypeptide(L)'
;MIELKKILPDNLTELYNIMYNSKEPEWTKLNAPYFNEFKFLDLDTFLLKNHNEFFLSDRVLGIFVNNNLVGIVTKHWESFITRWLEVGIVIYNEEYWSKGIGEKALKEWFDICFKEHPEIARLGLTTWSGNIRMMKLSEKLGLKLEARIRKVRYYKDVYYDSVKYGILREEYYKLK
;
A
#
# COMPACT_ATOMS: atom_id res chain seq x y z
N MET A 1 -7.95 11.67 -14.38
CA MET A 1 -6.64 11.04 -14.68
C MET A 1 -6.06 10.53 -13.38
N ILE A 2 -5.42 9.35 -13.37
CA ILE A 2 -4.73 8.81 -12.18
C ILE A 2 -3.24 8.88 -12.48
N GLU A 3 -2.44 9.34 -11.54
CA GLU A 3 -0.98 9.51 -11.69
C GLU A 3 -0.27 9.16 -10.39
N LEU A 4 0.89 8.51 -10.49
CA LEU A 4 1.80 8.30 -9.36
C LEU A 4 2.89 9.38 -9.40
N LYS A 5 3.02 10.15 -8.33
CA LYS A 5 4.01 11.23 -8.22
C LYS A 5 4.71 11.20 -6.87
N LYS A 6 5.93 11.71 -6.81
CA LYS A 6 6.61 11.94 -5.52
C LYS A 6 5.78 12.88 -4.65
N ILE A 7 5.71 12.56 -3.37
CA ILE A 7 5.16 13.46 -2.37
C ILE A 7 6.25 14.48 -2.04
N LEU A 8 5.93 15.76 -2.18
CA LEU A 8 6.80 16.86 -1.86
C LEU A 8 6.42 17.45 -0.49
N PRO A 9 7.31 18.22 0.16
CA PRO A 9 6.98 18.89 1.43
C PRO A 9 5.66 19.67 1.39
N ASP A 10 5.35 20.32 0.27
CA ASP A 10 4.10 21.08 0.09
C ASP A 10 2.83 20.20 0.08
N ASN A 11 2.98 18.90 -0.19
CA ASN A 11 1.86 17.95 -0.14
C ASN A 11 1.59 17.39 1.27
N LEU A 12 2.47 17.64 2.25
CA LEU A 12 2.35 17.00 3.57
C LEU A 12 1.07 17.40 4.31
N THR A 13 0.64 18.64 4.19
CA THR A 13 -0.62 19.09 4.80
C THR A 13 -1.83 18.42 4.14
N GLU A 14 -1.83 18.28 2.81
CA GLU A 14 -2.87 17.53 2.09
C GLU A 14 -2.88 16.06 2.51
N LEU A 15 -1.69 15.42 2.58
CA LEU A 15 -1.54 14.06 3.05
C LEU A 15 -2.09 13.88 4.47
N TYR A 16 -1.71 14.78 5.39
CA TYR A 16 -2.24 14.78 6.75
C TYR A 16 -3.77 14.80 6.76
N ASN A 17 -4.38 15.73 6.02
CA ASN A 17 -5.83 15.92 6.02
C ASN A 17 -6.58 14.66 5.53
N ILE A 18 -6.03 13.91 4.57
CA ILE A 18 -6.67 12.66 4.13
C ILE A 18 -6.39 11.47 5.05
N MET A 19 -5.24 11.46 5.73
CA MET A 19 -4.88 10.39 6.69
C MET A 19 -5.62 10.51 8.01
N TYR A 20 -5.79 11.72 8.49
CA TYR A 20 -6.37 12.06 9.80
C TYR A 20 -7.72 12.78 9.66
N ASN A 21 -8.51 12.38 8.66
CA ASN A 21 -9.84 12.97 8.37
C ASN A 21 -10.88 12.75 9.49
N SER A 22 -10.59 11.83 10.41
CA SER A 22 -11.39 11.56 11.61
C SER A 22 -10.52 10.98 12.71
N LYS A 23 -11.06 10.81 13.93
CA LYS A 23 -10.35 10.15 15.04
C LYS A 23 -10.15 8.66 14.79
N GLU A 24 -11.01 8.04 13.99
CA GLU A 24 -10.97 6.62 13.62
C GLU A 24 -11.20 6.49 12.10
N PRO A 25 -10.18 6.79 11.27
CA PRO A 25 -10.34 6.74 9.81
C PRO A 25 -10.60 5.32 9.33
N GLU A 26 -11.50 5.14 8.37
CA GLU A 26 -11.90 3.80 7.88
C GLU A 26 -10.72 3.00 7.30
N TRP A 27 -9.74 3.66 6.67
CA TRP A 27 -8.57 2.98 6.11
C TRP A 27 -7.75 2.22 7.15
N THR A 28 -7.76 2.66 8.42
CA THR A 28 -7.01 2.03 9.51
C THR A 28 -7.52 0.62 9.81
N LYS A 29 -8.80 0.36 9.60
CA LYS A 29 -9.42 -0.96 9.80
C LYS A 29 -8.90 -2.02 8.83
N LEU A 30 -8.32 -1.62 7.71
CA LEU A 30 -7.76 -2.50 6.68
C LEU A 30 -6.24 -2.60 6.74
N ASN A 31 -5.57 -1.60 7.31
CA ASN A 31 -4.12 -1.49 7.34
C ASN A 31 -3.50 -2.17 8.57
N ALA A 32 -3.57 -3.50 8.60
CA ALA A 32 -2.98 -4.32 9.65
C ALA A 32 -3.30 -3.86 11.11
N PRO A 33 -4.59 -3.68 11.45
CA PRO A 33 -5.00 -3.07 12.73
C PRO A 33 -4.63 -3.91 13.96
N TYR A 34 -4.17 -5.12 13.77
CA TYR A 34 -3.73 -6.06 14.80
C TYR A 34 -2.30 -5.81 15.29
N PHE A 35 -1.51 -4.97 14.60
CA PHE A 35 -0.14 -4.66 15.06
C PHE A 35 -0.12 -3.51 16.05
N ASN A 36 -0.83 -2.43 15.73
CA ASN A 36 -0.85 -1.24 16.56
C ASN A 36 -2.21 -0.56 16.47
N GLU A 37 -2.67 0.01 17.58
CA GLU A 37 -3.78 0.94 17.53
C GLU A 37 -3.38 2.21 16.76
N PHE A 38 -4.32 2.68 15.95
CA PHE A 38 -4.15 3.96 15.27
C PHE A 38 -4.04 5.09 16.32
N LYS A 39 -2.98 5.88 16.21
CA LYS A 39 -2.78 7.07 17.06
C LYS A 39 -3.01 8.31 16.22
N PHE A 40 -4.01 9.07 16.61
CA PHE A 40 -4.24 10.37 16.01
C PHE A 40 -3.09 11.32 16.37
N LEU A 41 -2.48 11.93 15.37
CA LEU A 41 -1.49 12.98 15.53
C LEU A 41 -2.11 14.32 15.15
N ASP A 42 -1.71 15.40 15.83
CA ASP A 42 -1.97 16.75 15.33
C ASP A 42 -1.03 17.09 14.15
N LEU A 43 -1.39 18.12 13.40
CA LEU A 43 -0.64 18.51 12.21
C LEU A 43 0.82 18.91 12.53
N ASP A 44 1.04 19.66 13.60
CA ASP A 44 2.38 20.12 13.97
C ASP A 44 3.29 18.94 14.28
N THR A 45 2.78 17.96 15.02
CA THR A 45 3.49 16.71 15.33
C THR A 45 3.76 15.92 14.05
N PHE A 46 2.79 15.79 13.14
CA PHE A 46 2.97 15.08 11.87
C PHE A 46 4.03 15.75 10.98
N LEU A 47 4.13 17.08 11.00
CA LEU A 47 5.11 17.81 10.21
C LEU A 47 6.56 17.72 10.75
N LEU A 48 6.79 17.12 11.92
CA LEU A 48 8.14 16.81 12.39
C LEU A 48 8.78 15.73 11.50
N LYS A 49 10.06 15.89 11.18
CA LYS A 49 10.79 15.03 10.24
C LYS A 49 10.66 13.51 10.54
N ASN A 50 10.72 13.12 11.80
CA ASN A 50 10.61 11.72 12.22
C ASN A 50 9.25 11.08 11.93
N HIS A 51 8.20 11.87 11.66
CA HIS A 51 6.86 11.38 11.34
C HIS A 51 6.58 11.38 9.83
N ASN A 52 7.26 12.23 9.07
CA ASN A 52 6.94 12.41 7.64
C ASN A 52 8.04 11.99 6.67
N GLU A 53 9.27 11.74 7.12
CA GLU A 53 10.39 11.40 6.22
C GLU A 53 10.13 10.13 5.39
N PHE A 54 9.34 9.19 5.92
CA PHE A 54 8.94 8.01 5.16
C PHE A 54 8.19 8.39 3.88
N PHE A 55 7.25 9.32 3.98
CA PHE A 55 6.43 9.74 2.85
C PHE A 55 7.21 10.52 1.78
N LEU A 56 8.31 11.16 2.17
CA LEU A 56 9.21 11.90 1.29
C LEU A 56 10.32 11.03 0.68
N SER A 57 10.39 9.76 1.07
CA SER A 57 11.41 8.83 0.59
C SER A 57 11.09 8.29 -0.82
N ASP A 58 12.09 7.70 -1.47
CA ASP A 58 11.96 7.00 -2.76
C ASP A 58 11.16 5.70 -2.69
N ARG A 59 10.78 5.30 -1.46
CA ARG A 59 9.95 4.12 -1.22
C ARG A 59 8.45 4.37 -1.38
N VAL A 60 8.05 5.63 -1.56
CA VAL A 60 6.65 6.05 -1.56
C VAL A 60 6.36 6.95 -2.76
N LEU A 61 5.23 6.71 -3.43
CA LEU A 61 4.62 7.65 -4.34
C LEU A 61 3.19 7.95 -3.92
N GLY A 62 2.77 9.20 -4.07
CA GLY A 62 1.37 9.61 -3.90
C GLY A 62 0.54 9.15 -5.08
N ILE A 63 -0.69 8.72 -4.79
CA ILE A 63 -1.74 8.45 -5.79
C ILE A 63 -2.55 9.73 -5.96
N PHE A 64 -2.47 10.34 -7.13
CA PHE A 64 -3.21 11.56 -7.47
C PHE A 64 -4.36 11.23 -8.43
N VAL A 65 -5.54 11.72 -8.12
CA VAL A 65 -6.74 11.64 -8.97
C VAL A 65 -7.19 13.05 -9.29
N ASN A 66 -7.08 13.45 -10.57
CA ASN A 66 -7.37 14.81 -11.01
C ASN A 66 -6.64 15.89 -10.16
N ASN A 67 -5.35 15.65 -9.91
CA ASN A 67 -4.44 16.45 -9.08
C ASN A 67 -4.72 16.44 -7.55
N ASN A 68 -5.71 15.73 -7.05
CA ASN A 68 -5.93 15.56 -5.62
C ASN A 68 -5.20 14.32 -5.12
N LEU A 69 -4.44 14.44 -4.05
CA LEU A 69 -3.80 13.31 -3.37
C LEU A 69 -4.87 12.48 -2.66
N VAL A 70 -4.96 11.18 -2.96
CA VAL A 70 -5.99 10.29 -2.39
C VAL A 70 -5.42 9.10 -1.62
N GLY A 71 -4.14 8.82 -1.79
CA GLY A 71 -3.49 7.66 -1.19
C GLY A 71 -2.02 7.58 -1.54
N ILE A 72 -1.41 6.45 -1.21
CA ILE A 72 -0.02 6.16 -1.50
C ILE A 72 0.17 4.74 -2.01
N VAL A 73 1.22 4.54 -2.79
CA VAL A 73 1.84 3.22 -3.02
C VAL A 73 3.19 3.19 -2.34
N THR A 74 3.60 2.02 -1.88
CA THR A 74 4.84 1.85 -1.13
C THR A 74 5.62 0.66 -1.64
N LYS A 75 6.94 0.64 -1.41
CA LYS A 75 7.79 -0.55 -1.57
C LYS A 75 8.72 -0.70 -0.38
N HIS A 76 9.02 -1.95 -0.04
CA HIS A 76 10.02 -2.28 0.98
C HIS A 76 10.71 -3.60 0.65
N TRP A 77 11.98 -3.69 1.03
CA TRP A 77 12.71 -4.94 0.95
C TRP A 77 12.41 -5.83 2.14
N GLU A 78 11.80 -6.99 1.90
CA GLU A 78 11.80 -8.08 2.90
C GLU A 78 13.21 -8.61 3.09
N SER A 79 13.97 -8.71 1.98
CA SER A 79 15.39 -9.02 1.99
C SER A 79 16.06 -8.46 0.74
N PHE A 80 16.92 -7.48 0.91
CA PHE A 80 17.69 -6.90 -0.19
C PHE A 80 18.66 -7.91 -0.80
N ILE A 81 19.33 -8.70 0.06
CA ILE A 81 20.33 -9.71 -0.38
C ILE A 81 19.70 -10.78 -1.27
N THR A 82 18.47 -11.22 -0.95
CA THR A 82 17.75 -12.23 -1.73
C THR A 82 16.87 -11.62 -2.81
N ARG A 83 16.91 -10.30 -3.01
CA ARG A 83 16.13 -9.55 -4.00
C ARG A 83 14.62 -9.70 -3.82
N TRP A 84 14.16 -9.77 -2.56
CA TRP A 84 12.76 -9.92 -2.21
C TRP A 84 12.15 -8.56 -1.91
N LEU A 85 11.46 -7.99 -2.92
CA LEU A 85 10.75 -6.72 -2.83
C LEU A 85 9.25 -6.94 -2.68
N GLU A 86 8.65 -6.26 -1.71
CA GLU A 86 7.20 -6.21 -1.54
C GLU A 86 6.67 -4.78 -1.72
N VAL A 87 5.44 -4.70 -2.17
CA VAL A 87 4.73 -3.44 -2.40
C VAL A 87 3.50 -3.34 -1.53
N GLY A 88 3.03 -2.12 -1.32
CA GLY A 88 1.80 -1.83 -0.60
C GLY A 88 1.01 -0.71 -1.26
N ILE A 89 -0.24 -0.57 -0.85
CA ILE A 89 -1.13 0.51 -1.26
C ILE A 89 -2.07 0.87 -0.12
N VAL A 90 -2.28 2.17 0.08
CA VAL A 90 -3.34 2.69 0.94
C VAL A 90 -4.06 3.81 0.19
N ILE A 91 -5.38 3.70 0.05
CA ILE A 91 -6.26 4.80 -0.38
C ILE A 91 -6.95 5.29 0.87
N TYR A 92 -6.61 6.51 1.32
CA TYR A 92 -7.03 7.06 2.61
C TYR A 92 -8.50 7.48 2.62
N ASN A 93 -8.99 8.09 1.52
CA ASN A 93 -10.38 8.49 1.40
C ASN A 93 -11.21 7.36 0.81
N GLU A 94 -12.18 6.85 1.60
CA GLU A 94 -13.08 5.76 1.23
C GLU A 94 -13.98 6.09 0.01
N GLU A 95 -14.25 7.37 -0.24
CA GLU A 95 -14.99 7.78 -1.44
C GLU A 95 -14.32 7.34 -2.75
N TYR A 96 -13.02 7.13 -2.73
CA TYR A 96 -12.25 6.64 -3.88
C TYR A 96 -12.17 5.10 -3.96
N TRP A 97 -12.73 4.39 -2.99
CA TRP A 97 -12.72 2.93 -3.01
C TRP A 97 -13.68 2.35 -4.05
N SER A 98 -13.36 1.15 -4.52
CA SER A 98 -14.17 0.40 -5.51
C SER A 98 -14.38 1.10 -6.87
N LYS A 99 -13.59 2.15 -7.17
CA LYS A 99 -13.62 2.89 -8.45
C LYS A 99 -12.49 2.50 -9.41
N GLY A 100 -11.80 1.38 -9.18
CA GLY A 100 -10.69 0.92 -10.01
C GLY A 100 -9.37 1.66 -9.82
N ILE A 101 -9.31 2.63 -8.89
CA ILE A 101 -8.11 3.44 -8.64
C ILE A 101 -6.95 2.57 -8.15
N GLY A 102 -7.21 1.68 -7.18
CA GLY A 102 -6.18 0.79 -6.65
C GLY A 102 -5.58 -0.15 -7.69
N GLU A 103 -6.40 -0.64 -8.62
CA GLU A 103 -5.94 -1.48 -9.73
C GLU A 103 -4.98 -0.71 -10.66
N LYS A 104 -5.38 0.49 -11.09
CA LYS A 104 -4.56 1.31 -11.99
C LYS A 104 -3.27 1.75 -11.30
N ALA A 105 -3.35 2.19 -10.06
CA ALA A 105 -2.20 2.62 -9.29
C ALA A 105 -1.18 1.47 -9.08
N LEU A 106 -1.63 0.26 -8.72
CA LEU A 106 -0.72 -0.88 -8.55
C LEU A 106 -0.13 -1.38 -9.86
N LYS A 107 -0.88 -1.35 -10.98
CA LYS A 107 -0.32 -1.67 -12.30
C LYS A 107 0.83 -0.73 -12.66
N GLU A 108 0.62 0.57 -12.53
CA GLU A 108 1.67 1.58 -12.77
C GLU A 108 2.85 1.40 -11.79
N TRP A 109 2.56 1.12 -10.51
CA TRP A 109 3.59 0.88 -9.51
C TRP A 109 4.44 -0.35 -9.79
N PHE A 110 3.84 -1.45 -10.25
CA PHE A 110 4.58 -2.64 -10.67
C PHE A 110 5.52 -2.34 -11.84
N ASP A 111 5.08 -1.55 -12.83
CA ASP A 111 5.92 -1.11 -13.94
C ASP A 111 7.13 -0.33 -13.45
N ILE A 112 6.92 0.63 -12.55
CA ILE A 112 7.98 1.44 -11.96
C ILE A 112 8.94 0.54 -11.17
N CYS A 113 8.44 -0.31 -10.29
CA CYS A 113 9.26 -1.20 -9.46
C CYS A 113 10.09 -2.17 -10.33
N PHE A 114 9.50 -2.80 -11.34
CA PHE A 114 10.24 -3.70 -12.22
C PHE A 114 11.26 -2.97 -13.10
N LYS A 115 11.01 -1.71 -13.47
CA LYS A 115 11.95 -0.88 -14.24
C LYS A 115 13.12 -0.40 -13.37
N GLU A 116 12.83 0.06 -12.15
CA GLU A 116 13.86 0.53 -11.21
C GLU A 116 14.74 -0.59 -10.68
N HIS A 117 14.18 -1.80 -10.56
CA HIS A 117 14.84 -2.99 -10.02
C HIS A 117 14.89 -4.12 -11.07
N PRO A 118 15.73 -4.01 -12.10
CA PRO A 118 15.82 -5.04 -13.15
C PRO A 118 16.30 -6.39 -12.62
N GLU A 119 16.97 -6.42 -11.46
CA GLU A 119 17.49 -7.60 -10.80
C GLU A 119 16.43 -8.44 -10.09
N ILE A 120 15.23 -7.92 -9.79
CA ILE A 120 14.20 -8.70 -9.12
C ILE A 120 13.41 -9.57 -10.10
N ALA A 121 13.15 -10.80 -9.70
CA ALA A 121 12.35 -11.76 -10.49
C ALA A 121 10.85 -11.70 -10.13
N ARG A 122 10.50 -11.10 -8.97
CA ARG A 122 9.17 -11.17 -8.36
C ARG A 122 8.84 -9.87 -7.65
N LEU A 123 7.57 -9.48 -7.72
CA LEU A 123 6.94 -8.53 -6.80
C LEU A 123 5.89 -9.25 -5.98
N GLY A 124 5.74 -8.86 -4.73
CA GLY A 124 4.71 -9.41 -3.86
C GLY A 124 4.09 -8.38 -2.96
N LEU A 125 3.09 -8.81 -2.23
CA LEU A 125 2.47 -8.06 -1.15
C LEU A 125 1.96 -9.01 -0.06
N THR A 126 1.94 -8.49 1.16
CA THR A 126 1.38 -9.21 2.30
C THR A 126 0.15 -8.47 2.78
N THR A 127 -0.93 -9.23 3.02
CA THR A 127 -2.16 -8.73 3.62
C THR A 127 -2.70 -9.74 4.65
N TRP A 128 -3.91 -9.58 5.09
CA TRP A 128 -4.57 -10.47 6.05
C TRP A 128 -5.97 -10.82 5.61
N SER A 129 -6.51 -11.93 6.10
CA SER A 129 -7.81 -12.45 5.66
C SER A 129 -9.01 -11.55 6.02
N GLY A 130 -8.81 -10.54 6.87
CA GLY A 130 -9.80 -9.50 7.14
C GLY A 130 -9.85 -8.40 6.06
N ASN A 131 -8.78 -8.25 5.26
CA ASN A 131 -8.75 -7.30 4.15
C ASN A 131 -9.16 -7.96 2.83
N ILE A 132 -10.43 -8.31 2.71
CA ILE A 132 -10.98 -8.97 1.52
C ILE A 132 -10.82 -8.10 0.27
N ARG A 133 -10.83 -6.77 0.41
CA ARG A 133 -10.63 -5.84 -0.71
C ARG A 133 -9.25 -6.01 -1.34
N MET A 134 -8.21 -6.10 -0.50
CA MET A 134 -6.84 -6.30 -0.99
C MET A 134 -6.64 -7.67 -1.59
N MET A 135 -7.23 -8.72 -1.01
CA MET A 135 -7.18 -10.07 -1.57
C MET A 135 -7.78 -10.09 -2.99
N LYS A 136 -9.01 -9.57 -3.16
CA LYS A 136 -9.67 -9.49 -4.47
C LYS A 136 -8.90 -8.63 -5.47
N LEU A 137 -8.30 -7.53 -5.02
CA LEU A 137 -7.47 -6.68 -5.88
C LEU A 137 -6.22 -7.41 -6.36
N SER A 138 -5.56 -8.17 -5.48
CA SER A 138 -4.40 -8.99 -5.83
C SER A 138 -4.73 -10.02 -6.90
N GLU A 139 -5.81 -10.76 -6.72
CA GLU A 139 -6.30 -11.75 -7.69
C GLU A 139 -6.65 -11.11 -9.03
N LYS A 140 -7.33 -9.96 -9.02
CA LYS A 140 -7.68 -9.19 -10.23
C LYS A 140 -6.45 -8.71 -11.01
N LEU A 141 -5.36 -8.42 -10.31
CA LEU A 141 -4.08 -8.01 -10.88
C LEU A 141 -3.25 -9.20 -11.42
N GLY A 142 -3.74 -10.43 -11.25
CA GLY A 142 -3.06 -11.66 -11.68
C GLY A 142 -2.00 -12.16 -10.71
N LEU A 143 -1.95 -11.61 -9.49
CA LEU A 143 -1.07 -12.14 -8.45
C LEU A 143 -1.59 -13.51 -7.98
N LYS A 144 -0.68 -14.42 -7.73
CA LYS A 144 -0.99 -15.74 -7.18
C LYS A 144 -0.92 -15.72 -5.66
N LEU A 145 -1.83 -16.45 -5.02
CA LEU A 145 -1.74 -16.75 -3.60
C LEU A 145 -0.54 -17.70 -3.37
N GLU A 146 0.50 -17.20 -2.74
CA GLU A 146 1.75 -17.96 -2.50
C GLU A 146 1.81 -18.56 -1.10
N ALA A 147 1.19 -17.88 -0.11
CA ALA A 147 1.12 -18.41 1.24
C ALA A 147 -0.12 -17.91 1.98
N ARG A 148 -0.67 -18.80 2.82
CA ARG A 148 -1.72 -18.49 3.79
C ARG A 148 -1.35 -19.11 5.13
N ILE A 149 -0.87 -18.28 6.05
CA ILE A 149 -0.45 -18.70 7.39
C ILE A 149 -1.65 -18.50 8.31
N ARG A 150 -2.25 -19.63 8.70
CA ARG A 150 -3.53 -19.65 9.41
C ARG A 150 -3.41 -19.13 10.84
N LYS A 151 -4.39 -18.34 11.30
CA LYS A 151 -4.60 -17.90 12.69
C LYS A 151 -3.39 -17.23 13.35
N VAL A 152 -2.60 -16.47 12.58
CA VAL A 152 -1.43 -15.74 13.09
C VAL A 152 -1.68 -14.26 13.33
N ARG A 153 -2.91 -13.80 13.11
CA ARG A 153 -3.35 -12.42 13.37
C ARG A 153 -4.57 -12.46 14.29
N TYR A 154 -4.43 -11.92 15.49
CA TYR A 154 -5.52 -11.84 16.46
C TYR A 154 -6.00 -10.38 16.56
N TYR A 155 -7.28 -10.14 16.35
CA TYR A 155 -7.86 -8.81 16.39
C TYR A 155 -9.35 -8.88 16.75
N LYS A 156 -9.78 -8.13 17.77
CA LYS A 156 -11.17 -8.07 18.25
C LYS A 156 -11.77 -9.48 18.45
N ASP A 157 -11.08 -10.28 19.24
CA ASP A 157 -11.48 -11.65 19.64
C ASP A 157 -11.61 -12.66 18.48
N VAL A 158 -11.06 -12.32 17.30
CA VAL A 158 -11.08 -13.18 16.12
C VAL A 158 -9.64 -13.45 15.63
N TYR A 159 -9.39 -14.72 15.24
CA TYR A 159 -8.16 -15.11 14.56
C TYR A 159 -8.32 -14.97 13.05
N TYR A 160 -7.36 -14.29 12.44
CA TYR A 160 -7.22 -14.11 11.00
C TYR A 160 -5.92 -14.72 10.50
N ASP A 161 -5.85 -14.94 9.20
CA ASP A 161 -4.66 -15.47 8.53
C ASP A 161 -3.79 -14.33 7.98
N SER A 162 -2.48 -14.55 7.94
CA SER A 162 -1.58 -13.76 7.10
C SER A 162 -1.58 -14.33 5.69
N VAL A 163 -1.72 -13.48 4.69
CA VAL A 163 -1.89 -13.88 3.29
C VAL A 163 -0.85 -13.18 2.43
N LYS A 164 -0.09 -13.97 1.65
CA LYS A 164 0.94 -13.47 0.74
C LYS A 164 0.54 -13.75 -0.71
N TYR A 165 0.61 -12.70 -1.52
CA TYR A 165 0.41 -12.76 -2.95
C TYR A 165 1.69 -12.35 -3.67
N GLY A 166 1.92 -12.92 -4.85
CA GLY A 166 3.07 -12.58 -5.65
C GLY A 166 2.84 -12.78 -7.15
N ILE A 167 3.66 -12.10 -7.95
CA ILE A 167 3.70 -12.22 -9.38
C ILE A 167 5.15 -12.25 -9.86
N LEU A 168 5.49 -13.21 -10.70
CA LEU A 168 6.80 -13.25 -11.34
C LEU A 168 6.89 -12.20 -12.45
N ARG A 169 8.09 -11.70 -12.72
CA ARG A 169 8.33 -10.72 -13.79
C ARG A 169 7.80 -11.19 -15.14
N GLU A 170 8.11 -12.43 -15.52
CA GLU A 170 7.64 -13.02 -16.77
C GLU A 170 6.13 -13.22 -16.83
N GLU A 171 5.46 -13.49 -15.69
CA GLU A 171 4.01 -13.56 -15.60
C GLU A 171 3.39 -12.18 -15.81
N TYR A 172 3.94 -11.17 -15.15
CA TYR A 172 3.45 -9.80 -15.26
C TYR A 172 3.50 -9.26 -16.70
N TYR A 173 4.62 -9.47 -17.39
CA TYR A 173 4.75 -9.01 -18.78
C TYR A 173 3.95 -9.83 -19.80
N LYS A 174 3.49 -11.03 -19.45
CA LYS A 174 2.54 -11.79 -20.29
C LYS A 174 1.08 -11.30 -20.16
N LEU A 175 0.76 -10.59 -19.08
CA LEU A 175 -0.58 -10.02 -18.84
C LEU A 175 -0.78 -8.64 -19.49
N LYS A 176 0.27 -8.06 -20.04
CA LYS A 176 0.26 -6.78 -20.78
C LYS A 176 -0.01 -6.96 -22.25
#